data_6cf9afccfb5ba452bc6ca0c9e4233912
#
_entry.id   6cf9afccfb5ba452bc6ca0c9e4233912
#
_cell.length_a   1.000
_cell.length_b   1.000
_cell.length_c   1.000
_cell.angle_alpha   90.00
_cell.angle_beta   90.00
_cell.angle_gamma   90.00
#
_symmetry.space_group_name_H-M   'P 1'
#
loop_
_entity.id
_entity.type
_entity.pdbx_description
1 polymer ?
#
loop_
_entity_poly.entity_id
_entity_poly.type
_entity_poly.pdbx_seq_one_letter_code
_entity_poly.pdbx_strand_id
1 'polypeptide(L)'
;MSSDALAARAQSLASELTKFTDVDIKAATGSATGKDISLTLDASKKAELGDEGFKLNIGSKGLEVIGATDIGVFYGTRSVSQMLRQGQLTLPAGTVATKPKYKERGATLCACQINISTDWIDRFLSDMADLRLNYVLLEMKLKPEEDNTKKAATWSYYTRDDVKKFVKKANNYGIDVIPEINSPGHMNVWLENYPEYQLADNSGRKDPNKLDISNPEAVKFYKTLIDEYDGVFTTKYWHMRRRVHDRHQLRQLQQVEDVRRKAVRSRRDTE
;
A
#
# COMPACT_ATOMS: atom_id res chain seq x y z
N MET A 1 -12.25 27.04 -7.62
CA MET A 1 -13.23 26.03 -7.13
C MET A 1 -12.47 25.10 -6.19
N SER A 2 -12.77 25.14 -4.90
CA SER A 2 -12.31 24.10 -3.99
C SER A 2 -13.12 22.86 -4.31
N SER A 3 -12.50 21.82 -4.81
CA SER A 3 -13.11 20.50 -4.90
C SER A 3 -13.36 19.97 -3.48
N ASP A 4 -14.34 19.10 -3.28
CA ASP A 4 -14.60 18.43 -1.99
C ASP A 4 -13.33 17.74 -1.45
N ALA A 5 -12.44 17.29 -2.34
CA ALA A 5 -11.15 16.73 -1.99
C ALA A 5 -10.25 17.76 -1.27
N LEU A 6 -10.16 19.01 -1.73
CA LEU A 6 -9.37 20.05 -1.05
C LEU A 6 -9.97 20.44 0.30
N ALA A 7 -11.30 20.43 0.43
CA ALA A 7 -11.96 20.68 1.71
C ALA A 7 -11.55 19.63 2.76
N ALA A 8 -11.52 18.35 2.39
CA ALA A 8 -11.07 17.26 3.26
C ALA A 8 -9.58 17.40 3.62
N ARG A 9 -8.72 17.81 2.68
CA ARG A 9 -7.29 18.09 2.94
C ARG A 9 -7.10 19.24 3.90
N ALA A 10 -7.84 20.34 3.69
CA ALA A 10 -7.80 21.52 4.57
C ALA A 10 -8.25 21.17 5.99
N GLN A 11 -9.35 20.43 6.13
CA GLN A 11 -9.85 19.98 7.44
C GLN A 11 -8.84 19.07 8.16
N SER A 12 -8.20 18.13 7.42
CA SER A 12 -7.18 17.25 7.97
C SER A 12 -5.97 18.03 8.45
N LEU A 13 -5.47 18.97 7.64
CA LEU A 13 -4.34 19.83 8.00
C LEU A 13 -4.69 20.72 9.22
N ALA A 14 -5.85 21.36 9.23
CA ALA A 14 -6.30 22.21 10.33
C ALA A 14 -6.36 21.42 11.64
N SER A 15 -6.98 20.23 11.62
CA SER A 15 -7.06 19.35 12.81
C SER A 15 -5.69 18.90 13.31
N GLU A 16 -4.76 18.64 12.40
CA GLU A 16 -3.39 18.26 12.74
C GLU A 16 -2.62 19.44 13.35
N LEU A 17 -2.67 20.60 12.71
CA LEU A 17 -1.97 21.80 13.18
C LEU A 17 -2.49 22.26 14.54
N THR A 18 -3.79 22.24 14.78
CA THR A 18 -4.40 22.53 16.08
C THR A 18 -3.80 21.68 17.21
N LYS A 19 -3.53 20.38 16.95
CA LYS A 19 -3.01 19.47 17.98
C LYS A 19 -1.61 19.79 18.48
N PHE A 20 -0.76 20.41 17.68
CA PHE A 20 0.63 20.66 18.07
C PHE A 20 0.99 22.16 18.17
N THR A 21 0.10 23.06 17.75
CA THR A 21 0.33 24.51 17.89
C THR A 21 -0.44 25.15 19.03
N ASP A 22 -1.37 24.43 19.65
CA ASP A 22 -2.35 24.93 20.64
C ASP A 22 -3.19 26.12 20.14
N VAL A 23 -3.24 26.32 18.80
CA VAL A 23 -4.05 27.34 18.13
C VAL A 23 -5.25 26.67 17.48
N ASP A 24 -6.47 27.19 17.73
CA ASP A 24 -7.70 26.70 17.07
C ASP A 24 -7.69 27.09 15.58
N ILE A 25 -7.22 26.18 14.75
CA ILE A 25 -7.13 26.37 13.29
C ILE A 25 -8.35 25.72 12.64
N LYS A 26 -9.07 26.49 11.81
CA LYS A 26 -10.29 26.05 11.14
C LYS A 26 -10.12 26.05 9.63
N ALA A 27 -10.64 25.00 8.99
CA ALA A 27 -10.76 24.97 7.54
C ALA A 27 -11.97 25.81 7.11
N ALA A 28 -11.79 26.63 6.08
CA ALA A 28 -12.85 27.45 5.48
C ALA A 28 -12.66 27.54 3.97
N THR A 29 -13.73 27.85 3.26
CA THR A 29 -13.68 28.21 1.83
C THR A 29 -13.73 29.72 1.69
N GLY A 30 -12.90 30.29 0.81
CA GLY A 30 -12.86 31.73 0.59
C GLY A 30 -11.51 32.23 0.10
N SER A 31 -11.33 33.55 0.12
CA SER A 31 -10.07 34.19 -0.19
C SER A 31 -9.15 34.20 1.02
N ALA A 32 -7.92 33.74 0.83
CA ALA A 32 -6.91 33.73 1.88
C ALA A 32 -6.40 35.14 2.22
N THR A 33 -6.05 35.33 3.49
CA THR A 33 -5.40 36.54 4.02
C THR A 33 -3.92 36.27 4.32
N GLY A 34 -3.18 37.27 4.73
CA GLY A 34 -1.75 37.15 5.07
C GLY A 34 -1.44 36.23 6.26
N LYS A 35 -2.47 35.70 6.95
CA LYS A 35 -2.32 34.82 8.11
C LYS A 35 -2.81 33.41 7.81
N ASP A 36 -3.28 33.14 6.60
CA ASP A 36 -3.91 31.86 6.25
C ASP A 36 -2.94 30.91 5.53
N ILE A 37 -3.27 29.63 5.59
CA ILE A 37 -2.68 28.61 4.71
C ILE A 37 -3.73 28.30 3.66
N SER A 38 -3.44 28.60 2.39
CA SER A 38 -4.33 28.31 1.27
C SER A 38 -3.89 27.07 0.51
N LEU A 39 -4.87 26.26 0.10
CA LEU A 39 -4.65 25.07 -0.74
C LEU A 39 -5.21 25.34 -2.13
N THR A 40 -4.36 25.23 -3.15
CA THR A 40 -4.70 25.54 -4.54
C THR A 40 -4.46 24.31 -5.43
N LEU A 41 -5.49 23.92 -6.17
CA LEU A 41 -5.39 22.94 -7.24
C LEU A 41 -5.27 23.68 -8.58
N ASP A 42 -4.11 23.57 -9.23
CA ASP A 42 -3.83 24.19 -10.52
C ASP A 42 -3.32 23.17 -11.54
N ALA A 43 -4.24 22.61 -12.31
CA ALA A 43 -3.91 21.60 -13.32
C ALA A 43 -2.95 22.11 -14.41
N SER A 44 -2.84 23.44 -14.63
CA SER A 44 -1.89 24.03 -15.59
C SER A 44 -0.42 23.79 -15.17
N LYS A 45 -0.17 23.51 -13.90
CA LYS A 45 1.17 23.20 -13.34
C LYS A 45 1.61 21.74 -13.56
N LYS A 46 0.83 20.94 -14.26
CA LYS A 46 1.12 19.51 -14.48
C LYS A 46 2.49 19.27 -15.12
N ALA A 47 2.89 20.07 -16.08
CA ALA A 47 4.19 19.93 -16.75
C ALA A 47 5.36 20.23 -15.78
N GLU A 48 5.19 21.22 -14.89
CA GLU A 48 6.20 21.63 -13.91
C GLU A 48 6.27 20.66 -12.73
N LEU A 49 5.13 20.36 -12.11
CA LEU A 49 5.04 19.64 -10.84
C LEU A 49 4.80 18.12 -11.00
N GLY A 50 4.28 17.66 -12.14
CA GLY A 50 3.83 16.28 -12.29
C GLY A 50 2.59 15.98 -11.45
N ASP A 51 2.38 14.71 -11.12
CA ASP A 51 1.24 14.26 -10.32
C ASP A 51 1.42 14.47 -8.81
N GLU A 52 2.63 14.42 -8.33
CA GLU A 52 2.93 14.36 -6.90
C GLU A 52 3.78 15.55 -6.42
N GLY A 53 4.16 16.46 -7.31
CA GLY A 53 4.88 17.66 -6.96
C GLY A 53 3.99 18.77 -6.46
N PHE A 54 4.59 19.71 -5.74
CA PHE A 54 3.92 20.87 -5.20
C PHE A 54 4.83 22.09 -5.20
N LYS A 55 4.23 23.25 -5.04
CA LYS A 55 4.89 24.54 -4.85
C LYS A 55 4.37 25.17 -3.58
N LEU A 56 5.26 25.74 -2.79
CA LEU A 56 4.93 26.55 -1.63
C LEU A 56 5.34 28.00 -1.92
N ASN A 57 4.42 28.94 -1.70
CA ASN A 57 4.69 30.38 -1.71
C ASN A 57 4.44 30.91 -0.30
N ILE A 58 5.45 31.52 0.31
CA ILE A 58 5.38 32.09 1.66
C ILE A 58 5.65 33.57 1.57
N GLY A 59 4.73 34.42 1.99
CA GLY A 59 4.88 35.86 1.90
C GLY A 59 3.78 36.64 2.62
N SER A 60 3.63 37.91 2.26
CA SER A 60 2.66 38.82 2.88
C SER A 60 1.20 38.37 2.72
N LYS A 61 0.91 37.51 1.76
CA LYS A 61 -0.43 36.91 1.53
C LYS A 61 -0.66 35.61 2.27
N GLY A 62 0.25 35.21 3.18
CA GLY A 62 0.20 33.94 3.89
C GLY A 62 1.05 32.85 3.24
N LEU A 63 0.69 31.60 3.50
CA LEU A 63 1.33 30.43 2.91
C LEU A 63 0.38 29.79 1.91
N GLU A 64 0.81 29.64 0.67
CA GLU A 64 0.04 28.97 -0.37
C GLU A 64 0.69 27.63 -0.73
N VAL A 65 -0.11 26.57 -0.75
CA VAL A 65 0.26 25.23 -1.23
C VAL A 65 -0.43 25.00 -2.57
N ILE A 66 0.36 24.83 -3.62
CA ILE A 66 -0.13 24.62 -4.99
C ILE A 66 0.28 23.22 -5.44
N GLY A 67 -0.66 22.44 -5.94
CA GLY A 67 -0.43 21.15 -6.61
C GLY A 67 -1.20 21.06 -7.92
N ALA A 68 -0.67 20.29 -8.88
CA ALA A 68 -1.40 19.99 -10.11
C ALA A 68 -2.48 18.92 -9.91
N THR A 69 -2.42 18.19 -8.83
CA THR A 69 -3.35 17.14 -8.41
C THR A 69 -3.65 17.25 -6.91
N ASP A 70 -4.68 16.59 -6.44
CA ASP A 70 -5.01 16.46 -5.02
C ASP A 70 -3.84 15.89 -4.20
N ILE A 71 -3.15 14.87 -4.73
CA ILE A 71 -1.98 14.26 -4.07
C ILE A 71 -0.81 15.25 -4.00
N GLY A 72 -0.57 16.03 -5.03
CA GLY A 72 0.45 17.09 -5.00
C GLY A 72 0.17 18.11 -3.88
N VAL A 73 -1.08 18.59 -3.78
CA VAL A 73 -1.50 19.48 -2.67
C VAL A 73 -1.31 18.79 -1.32
N PHE A 74 -1.72 17.52 -1.19
CA PHE A 74 -1.55 16.76 0.04
C PHE A 74 -0.07 16.66 0.46
N TYR A 75 0.84 16.34 -0.44
CA TYR A 75 2.28 16.29 -0.12
C TYR A 75 2.85 17.67 0.26
N GLY A 76 2.31 18.74 -0.32
CA GLY A 76 2.60 20.09 0.12
C GLY A 76 2.18 20.35 1.57
N THR A 77 0.99 19.88 1.98
CA THR A 77 0.54 19.99 3.39
C THR A 77 1.45 19.21 4.34
N ARG A 78 2.01 18.05 3.93
CA ARG A 78 2.97 17.31 4.76
C ARG A 78 4.25 18.12 5.00
N SER A 79 4.74 18.81 3.98
CA SER A 79 5.90 19.70 4.13
C SER A 79 5.62 20.87 5.06
N VAL A 80 4.45 21.48 4.97
CA VAL A 80 4.02 22.54 5.91
C VAL A 80 3.98 22.01 7.34
N SER A 81 3.34 20.88 7.56
CA SER A 81 3.27 20.22 8.86
C SER A 81 4.66 19.94 9.44
N GLN A 82 5.59 19.40 8.64
CA GLN A 82 6.97 19.12 9.05
C GLN A 82 7.72 20.39 9.43
N MET A 83 7.62 21.47 8.65
CA MET A 83 8.27 22.74 8.96
C MET A 83 7.78 23.32 10.30
N LEU A 84 6.47 23.28 10.54
CA LEU A 84 5.88 23.81 11.77
C LEU A 84 6.20 22.92 12.99
N ARG A 85 6.25 21.62 12.84
CA ARG A 85 6.66 20.68 13.91
C ARG A 85 8.11 20.85 14.35
N GLN A 86 8.97 21.44 13.51
CA GLN A 86 10.36 21.76 13.89
C GLN A 86 10.44 22.99 14.82
N GLY A 87 9.32 23.46 15.35
CA GLY A 87 9.24 24.59 16.29
C GLY A 87 9.37 25.95 15.63
N GLN A 88 9.32 26.01 14.31
CA GLN A 88 9.37 27.28 13.56
C GLN A 88 7.94 27.75 13.25
N LEU A 89 7.30 28.41 14.21
CA LEU A 89 5.98 29.01 13.99
C LEU A 89 6.05 30.24 13.05
N THR A 90 7.24 30.71 12.74
CA THR A 90 7.49 31.78 11.75
C THR A 90 8.35 31.21 10.62
N LEU A 91 7.81 31.18 9.42
CA LEU A 91 8.51 30.72 8.25
C LEU A 91 9.09 31.86 7.44
N PRO A 92 10.31 31.72 6.89
CA PRO A 92 10.90 32.76 6.05
C PRO A 92 10.10 32.91 4.76
N ALA A 93 9.96 34.15 4.28
CA ALA A 93 9.35 34.41 2.98
C ALA A 93 10.18 33.77 1.85
N GLY A 94 9.52 33.20 0.88
CA GLY A 94 10.17 32.54 -0.25
C GLY A 94 9.24 31.64 -1.04
N THR A 95 9.81 31.09 -2.09
CA THR A 95 9.11 30.12 -2.95
C THR A 95 9.97 28.87 -3.12
N VAL A 96 9.35 27.72 -2.97
CA VAL A 96 9.97 26.42 -3.28
C VAL A 96 9.02 25.57 -4.12
N ALA A 97 9.56 24.93 -5.15
CA ALA A 97 8.86 23.93 -5.93
C ALA A 97 9.65 22.62 -5.87
N THR A 98 8.96 21.52 -5.69
CA THR A 98 9.57 20.20 -5.62
C THR A 98 8.64 19.14 -6.22
N LYS A 99 9.25 18.10 -6.79
CA LYS A 99 8.57 16.88 -7.23
C LYS A 99 9.44 15.66 -6.94
N PRO A 100 8.85 14.50 -6.75
CA PRO A 100 9.60 13.28 -6.53
C PRO A 100 10.57 12.99 -7.68
N LYS A 101 11.81 12.62 -7.33
CA LYS A 101 12.80 12.16 -8.31
C LYS A 101 12.49 10.74 -8.79
N TYR A 102 11.99 9.90 -7.89
CA TYR A 102 11.61 8.52 -8.17
C TYR A 102 10.09 8.39 -8.17
N LYS A 103 9.57 7.71 -9.19
CA LYS A 103 8.13 7.50 -9.35
C LYS A 103 7.58 6.52 -8.30
N GLU A 104 8.35 5.51 -7.94
CA GLU A 104 7.98 4.48 -6.98
C GLU A 104 8.81 4.65 -5.70
N ARG A 105 8.12 4.81 -4.57
CA ARG A 105 8.73 5.03 -3.25
C ARG A 105 7.87 4.30 -2.23
N GLY A 106 8.41 3.26 -1.62
CA GLY A 106 7.60 2.44 -0.73
C GLY A 106 8.40 1.65 0.28
N ALA A 107 7.68 0.86 1.04
CA ALA A 107 8.21 -0.04 2.04
C ALA A 107 7.49 -1.40 1.95
N THR A 108 8.11 -2.43 2.53
CA THR A 108 7.47 -3.73 2.73
C THR A 108 7.07 -3.85 4.20
N LEU A 109 5.83 -4.24 4.45
CA LEU A 109 5.31 -4.56 5.77
C LEU A 109 4.91 -6.04 5.80
N CYS A 110 5.63 -6.83 6.64
CA CYS A 110 5.29 -8.21 6.89
C CYS A 110 4.50 -8.32 8.20
N ALA A 111 3.22 -8.62 8.10
CA ALA A 111 2.28 -8.83 9.20
C ALA A 111 1.69 -10.25 9.15
N CYS A 112 2.46 -11.22 8.63
CA CYS A 112 2.00 -12.60 8.45
C CYS A 112 2.30 -13.50 9.66
N GLN A 113 3.42 -13.28 10.36
CA GLN A 113 3.85 -14.10 11.51
C GLN A 113 3.45 -13.47 12.86
N ILE A 114 3.25 -12.18 12.90
CA ILE A 114 2.84 -11.43 14.09
C ILE A 114 1.60 -10.60 13.78
N ASN A 115 0.76 -10.39 14.80
CA ASN A 115 -0.36 -9.48 14.67
C ASN A 115 0.10 -8.06 15.03
N ILE A 116 0.05 -7.17 14.05
CA ILE A 116 0.37 -5.75 14.24
C ILE A 116 -0.94 -5.02 14.53
N SER A 117 -0.99 -4.23 15.58
CA SER A 117 -2.20 -3.50 15.96
C SER A 117 -2.61 -2.48 14.90
N THR A 118 -3.91 -2.24 14.77
CA THR A 118 -4.45 -1.23 13.85
C THR A 118 -3.92 0.16 14.15
N ASP A 119 -3.72 0.52 15.42
CA ASP A 119 -3.14 1.81 15.82
C ASP A 119 -1.70 1.97 15.35
N TRP A 120 -0.91 0.88 15.37
CA TRP A 120 0.45 0.92 14.84
C TRP A 120 0.43 1.11 13.31
N ILE A 121 -0.43 0.36 12.63
CA ILE A 121 -0.61 0.48 11.18
C ILE A 121 -1.02 1.91 10.81
N ASP A 122 -1.89 2.52 11.58
CA ASP A 122 -2.34 3.88 11.38
C ASP A 122 -1.21 4.91 11.51
N ARG A 123 -0.33 4.74 12.50
CA ARG A 123 0.88 5.57 12.63
C ARG A 123 1.85 5.35 11.49
N PHE A 124 2.09 4.09 11.13
CA PHE A 124 2.96 3.72 10.00
C PHE A 124 2.52 4.37 8.70
N LEU A 125 1.22 4.36 8.37
CA LEU A 125 0.69 5.03 7.19
C LEU A 125 0.86 6.56 7.26
N SER A 126 0.71 7.14 8.45
CA SER A 126 0.94 8.58 8.65
C SER A 126 2.41 8.94 8.41
N ASP A 127 3.34 8.14 8.94
CA ASP A 127 4.78 8.33 8.74
C ASP A 127 5.18 8.15 7.26
N MET A 128 4.60 7.16 6.59
CA MET A 128 4.76 6.97 5.14
C MET A 128 4.29 8.21 4.36
N ALA A 129 3.15 8.79 4.73
CA ALA A 129 2.62 9.98 4.10
C ALA A 129 3.53 11.19 4.32
N ASP A 130 4.05 11.38 5.54
CA ASP A 130 5.00 12.44 5.87
C ASP A 130 6.32 12.29 5.08
N LEU A 131 6.76 11.06 4.82
CA LEU A 131 7.90 10.75 3.96
C LEU A 131 7.55 10.76 2.46
N ARG A 132 6.28 10.98 2.11
CA ARG A 132 5.78 10.97 0.72
C ARG A 132 6.05 9.65 0.00
N LEU A 133 5.97 8.54 0.73
CA LEU A 133 5.97 7.20 0.16
C LEU A 133 4.59 6.93 -0.47
N ASN A 134 4.57 6.20 -1.59
CA ASN A 134 3.34 6.05 -2.38
C ASN A 134 2.92 4.60 -2.62
N TYR A 135 3.61 3.62 -2.05
CA TYR A 135 3.13 2.24 -2.00
C TYR A 135 3.65 1.48 -0.78
N VAL A 136 2.91 0.46 -0.38
CA VAL A 136 3.34 -0.54 0.59
C VAL A 136 3.09 -1.94 0.03
N LEU A 137 4.13 -2.78 0.02
CA LEU A 137 3.97 -4.22 -0.16
C LEU A 137 3.53 -4.79 1.18
N LEU A 138 2.34 -5.37 1.22
CA LEU A 138 1.73 -5.86 2.45
C LEU A 138 1.58 -7.37 2.42
N GLU A 139 2.45 -8.06 3.17
CA GLU A 139 2.29 -9.48 3.46
C GLU A 139 1.49 -9.62 4.76
N MET A 140 0.24 -10.05 4.66
CA MET A 140 -0.65 -10.26 5.81
C MET A 140 -1.55 -11.46 5.59
N LYS A 141 -2.10 -12.00 6.67
CA LYS A 141 -3.11 -13.06 6.60
C LYS A 141 -4.50 -12.44 6.62
N LEU A 142 -5.19 -12.48 5.51
CA LEU A 142 -6.62 -12.28 5.46
C LEU A 142 -7.30 -13.55 5.98
N LYS A 143 -8.32 -13.41 6.84
CA LYS A 143 -9.12 -14.56 7.28
C LYS A 143 -9.84 -15.18 6.08
N PRO A 144 -9.52 -16.42 5.68
CA PRO A 144 -10.22 -17.07 4.57
C PRO A 144 -11.62 -17.50 4.95
N GLU A 145 -12.54 -17.49 3.97
CA GLU A 145 -13.95 -17.80 4.15
C GLU A 145 -14.40 -19.00 3.29
N GLU A 146 -13.67 -19.31 2.21
CA GLU A 146 -14.00 -20.42 1.33
C GLU A 146 -13.76 -21.81 1.96
N ASP A 147 -14.58 -22.78 1.61
CA ASP A 147 -14.57 -24.11 2.23
C ASP A 147 -13.21 -24.81 2.16
N ASN A 148 -12.49 -24.65 1.05
CA ASN A 148 -11.19 -25.29 0.87
C ASN A 148 -10.03 -24.51 1.53
N THR A 149 -10.24 -23.28 2.01
CA THR A 149 -9.22 -22.43 2.64
C THR A 149 -9.50 -22.08 4.10
N LYS A 150 -10.71 -22.33 4.59
CA LYS A 150 -11.19 -21.89 5.93
C LYS A 150 -10.37 -22.36 7.12
N LYS A 151 -9.56 -23.43 6.99
CA LYS A 151 -8.67 -23.91 8.04
C LYS A 151 -7.31 -23.19 8.03
N ALA A 152 -7.05 -22.36 7.03
CA ALA A 152 -5.85 -21.53 6.98
C ALA A 152 -5.99 -20.31 7.89
N ALA A 153 -4.87 -19.66 8.19
CA ALA A 153 -4.82 -18.43 8.98
C ALA A 153 -5.64 -18.50 10.27
N THR A 154 -5.45 -19.53 11.06
CA THR A 154 -6.19 -19.77 12.33
C THR A 154 -5.74 -18.85 13.47
N TRP A 155 -4.60 -18.20 13.33
CA TRP A 155 -4.02 -17.28 14.30
C TRP A 155 -3.46 -16.04 13.62
N SER A 156 -3.47 -14.90 14.33
CA SER A 156 -2.86 -13.64 13.85
C SER A 156 -3.35 -13.20 12.46
N TYR A 157 -4.64 -13.26 12.22
CA TYR A 157 -5.28 -12.84 10.97
C TYR A 157 -5.95 -11.49 11.11
N TYR A 158 -6.26 -10.90 9.95
CA TYR A 158 -7.09 -9.69 9.83
C TYR A 158 -8.40 -10.03 9.14
N THR A 159 -9.47 -9.37 9.56
CA THR A 159 -10.76 -9.48 8.87
C THR A 159 -10.74 -8.68 7.56
N ARG A 160 -11.64 -9.01 6.64
CA ARG A 160 -11.82 -8.22 5.40
C ARG A 160 -12.09 -6.75 5.70
N ASP A 161 -12.88 -6.46 6.73
CA ASP A 161 -13.23 -5.09 7.11
C ASP A 161 -12.03 -4.33 7.67
N ASP A 162 -11.16 -4.96 8.46
CA ASP A 162 -9.93 -4.34 8.94
C ASP A 162 -9.02 -3.95 7.79
N VAL A 163 -8.83 -4.86 6.82
CA VAL A 163 -8.00 -4.61 5.65
C VAL A 163 -8.60 -3.53 4.75
N LYS A 164 -9.92 -3.55 4.52
CA LYS A 164 -10.60 -2.50 3.75
C LYS A 164 -10.46 -1.11 4.39
N LYS A 165 -10.56 -1.01 5.71
CA LYS A 165 -10.31 0.26 6.44
C LYS A 165 -8.88 0.74 6.23
N PHE A 166 -7.92 -0.16 6.39
CA PHE A 166 -6.52 0.12 6.15
C PHE A 166 -6.25 0.58 4.71
N VAL A 167 -6.73 -0.16 3.71
CA VAL A 167 -6.57 0.20 2.28
C VAL A 167 -7.21 1.56 1.99
N LYS A 168 -8.41 1.82 2.49
CA LYS A 168 -9.08 3.11 2.32
C LYS A 168 -8.26 4.26 2.91
N LYS A 169 -7.68 4.07 4.10
CA LYS A 169 -6.85 5.09 4.74
C LYS A 169 -5.55 5.33 3.96
N ALA A 170 -4.88 4.26 3.52
CA ALA A 170 -3.69 4.35 2.68
C ALA A 170 -3.98 5.12 1.39
N ASN A 171 -5.06 4.78 0.68
CA ASN A 171 -5.47 5.46 -0.54
C ASN A 171 -5.74 6.96 -0.33
N ASN A 172 -6.30 7.35 0.82
CA ASN A 172 -6.48 8.77 1.18
C ASN A 172 -5.14 9.52 1.29
N TYR A 173 -4.06 8.82 1.60
CA TYR A 173 -2.71 9.35 1.64
C TYR A 173 -1.95 9.23 0.30
N GLY A 174 -2.60 8.69 -0.73
CA GLY A 174 -1.97 8.39 -2.02
C GLY A 174 -1.02 7.21 -1.96
N ILE A 175 -1.20 6.32 -0.98
CA ILE A 175 -0.40 5.10 -0.82
C ILE A 175 -1.18 3.93 -1.41
N ASP A 176 -0.59 3.27 -2.41
CA ASP A 176 -1.13 2.04 -2.99
C ASP A 176 -0.73 0.84 -2.10
N VAL A 177 -1.70 0.00 -1.76
CA VAL A 177 -1.46 -1.19 -0.93
C VAL A 177 -1.43 -2.41 -1.83
N ILE A 178 -0.24 -2.96 -2.02
CA ILE A 178 0.02 -4.10 -2.90
C ILE A 178 0.05 -5.38 -2.03
N PRO A 179 -0.91 -6.30 -2.18
CA PRO A 179 -0.93 -7.53 -1.41
C PRO A 179 0.22 -8.45 -1.81
N GLU A 180 0.76 -9.18 -0.82
CA GLU A 180 1.75 -10.22 -1.01
C GLU A 180 1.29 -11.53 -0.36
N ILE A 181 1.29 -12.61 -1.14
CA ILE A 181 1.18 -13.99 -0.64
C ILE A 181 2.37 -14.76 -1.17
N ASN A 182 3.24 -15.17 -0.25
CA ASN A 182 4.40 -15.99 -0.61
C ASN A 182 3.99 -17.38 -1.12
N SER A 183 4.67 -17.89 -2.14
CA SER A 183 4.49 -19.22 -2.70
C SER A 183 5.70 -19.58 -3.59
N PRO A 184 6.09 -20.86 -3.70
CA PRO A 184 5.62 -22.03 -2.94
C PRO A 184 6.27 -22.16 -1.56
N GLY A 185 7.20 -21.30 -1.18
CA GLY A 185 7.84 -21.23 0.13
C GLY A 185 7.19 -20.19 1.04
N HIS A 186 7.52 -20.24 2.35
CA HIS A 186 6.94 -19.39 3.40
C HIS A 186 5.42 -19.52 3.56
N MET A 187 4.89 -20.72 3.28
CA MET A 187 3.46 -21.00 3.29
C MET A 187 2.95 -21.55 4.63
N ASN A 188 3.77 -21.62 5.66
CA ASN A 188 3.41 -22.23 6.95
C ASN A 188 2.12 -21.66 7.56
N VAL A 189 1.92 -20.36 7.46
CA VAL A 189 0.71 -19.69 7.96
C VAL A 189 -0.57 -20.11 7.23
N TRP A 190 -0.43 -20.66 6.04
CA TRP A 190 -1.52 -21.14 5.21
C TRP A 190 -1.67 -22.66 5.25
N LEU A 191 -0.54 -23.41 5.36
CA LEU A 191 -0.48 -24.84 5.18
C LEU A 191 -0.47 -25.64 6.50
N GLU A 192 -0.37 -24.97 7.66
CA GLU A 192 -0.28 -25.64 8.96
C GLU A 192 -1.36 -26.73 9.14
N ASN A 193 -2.60 -26.43 8.72
CA ASN A 193 -3.75 -27.34 8.84
C ASN A 193 -4.11 -28.08 7.54
N TYR A 194 -3.19 -28.09 6.56
CA TYR A 194 -3.36 -28.74 5.25
C TYR A 194 -2.14 -29.61 4.90
N PRO A 195 -1.84 -30.68 5.69
CA PRO A 195 -0.68 -31.52 5.43
C PRO A 195 -0.74 -32.19 4.04
N GLU A 196 -1.94 -32.37 3.46
CA GLU A 196 -2.16 -32.90 2.13
C GLU A 196 -1.60 -32.02 1.00
N TYR A 197 -1.44 -30.71 1.27
CA TYR A 197 -0.91 -29.73 0.30
C TYR A 197 0.57 -29.38 0.54
N GLN A 198 1.17 -29.95 1.60
CA GLN A 198 2.57 -29.71 1.93
C GLN A 198 3.49 -30.60 1.10
N LEU A 199 4.59 -30.02 0.62
CA LEU A 199 5.64 -30.79 -0.05
C LEU A 199 6.27 -31.79 0.91
N ALA A 200 6.40 -33.04 0.47
CA ALA A 200 7.11 -34.08 1.20
C ALA A 200 8.58 -34.16 0.76
N ASP A 201 9.49 -34.44 1.71
CA ASP A 201 10.86 -34.83 1.39
C ASP A 201 10.95 -36.30 0.94
N ASN A 202 12.16 -36.76 0.60
CA ASN A 202 12.37 -38.14 0.14
C ASN A 202 12.04 -39.23 1.18
N SER A 203 11.90 -38.86 2.46
CA SER A 203 11.48 -39.73 3.55
C SER A 203 9.95 -39.71 3.77
N GLY A 204 9.22 -38.92 3.01
CA GLY A 204 7.79 -38.72 3.15
C GLY A 204 7.41 -37.70 4.24
N ARG A 205 8.38 -36.99 4.86
CA ARG A 205 8.11 -35.98 5.88
C ARG A 205 7.60 -34.70 5.22
N LYS A 206 6.44 -34.24 5.67
CA LYS A 206 5.78 -33.02 5.20
C LYS A 206 6.44 -31.75 5.76
N ASP A 207 6.51 -30.69 4.93
CA ASP A 207 7.04 -29.38 5.30
C ASP A 207 5.94 -28.30 5.17
N PRO A 208 5.41 -27.79 6.28
CA PRO A 208 4.34 -26.77 6.24
C PRO A 208 4.79 -25.46 5.59
N ASN A 209 6.10 -25.21 5.46
CA ASN A 209 6.60 -24.02 4.77
C ASN A 209 6.52 -24.12 3.24
N LYS A 210 6.22 -25.31 2.69
CA LYS A 210 6.34 -25.54 1.25
C LYS A 210 5.06 -26.12 0.67
N LEU A 211 4.48 -25.41 -0.27
CA LEU A 211 3.36 -25.89 -1.08
C LEU A 211 3.86 -26.91 -2.10
N ASP A 212 3.17 -28.05 -2.18
CA ASP A 212 3.41 -29.05 -3.22
C ASP A 212 2.77 -28.62 -4.54
N ILE A 213 3.51 -27.92 -5.36
CA ILE A 213 3.04 -27.42 -6.67
C ILE A 213 2.83 -28.53 -7.72
N SER A 214 3.27 -29.77 -7.44
CA SER A 214 2.96 -30.94 -8.27
C SER A 214 1.56 -31.48 -8.02
N ASN A 215 0.94 -31.12 -6.89
CA ASN A 215 -0.42 -31.47 -6.53
C ASN A 215 -1.41 -30.41 -7.08
N PRO A 216 -2.29 -30.77 -8.05
CA PRO A 216 -3.26 -29.83 -8.61
C PRO A 216 -4.22 -29.22 -7.57
N GLU A 217 -4.59 -29.96 -6.52
CA GLU A 217 -5.46 -29.46 -5.46
C GLU A 217 -4.74 -28.43 -4.58
N ALA A 218 -3.45 -28.61 -4.33
CA ALA A 218 -2.64 -27.60 -3.66
C ALA A 218 -2.51 -26.30 -4.47
N VAL A 219 -2.38 -26.43 -5.79
CA VAL A 219 -2.38 -25.25 -6.70
C VAL A 219 -3.76 -24.57 -6.70
N LYS A 220 -4.84 -25.34 -6.68
CA LYS A 220 -6.20 -24.81 -6.58
C LYS A 220 -6.42 -24.10 -5.25
N PHE A 221 -5.99 -24.67 -4.14
CA PHE A 221 -6.00 -24.04 -2.82
C PHE A 221 -5.31 -22.66 -2.84
N TYR A 222 -4.12 -22.59 -3.41
CA TYR A 222 -3.37 -21.33 -3.52
C TYR A 222 -4.11 -20.28 -4.37
N LYS A 223 -4.72 -20.70 -5.48
CA LYS A 223 -5.54 -19.79 -6.30
C LYS A 223 -6.74 -19.27 -5.54
N THR A 224 -7.44 -20.13 -4.77
CA THR A 224 -8.55 -19.68 -3.92
C THR A 224 -8.08 -18.65 -2.89
N LEU A 225 -6.90 -18.82 -2.26
CA LEU A 225 -6.34 -17.82 -1.37
C LEU A 225 -6.14 -16.46 -2.05
N ILE A 226 -5.69 -16.46 -3.32
CA ILE A 226 -5.55 -15.22 -4.09
C ILE A 226 -6.93 -14.59 -4.36
N ASP A 227 -7.89 -15.41 -4.81
CA ASP A 227 -9.25 -14.96 -5.13
C ASP A 227 -9.95 -14.35 -3.91
N GLU A 228 -9.63 -14.84 -2.69
CA GLU A 228 -10.15 -14.29 -1.44
C GLU A 228 -9.69 -12.86 -1.13
N TYR A 229 -8.60 -12.40 -1.73
CA TYR A 229 -8.13 -11.02 -1.62
C TYR A 229 -8.82 -10.08 -2.60
N ASP A 230 -9.53 -10.63 -3.59
CA ASP A 230 -10.27 -9.82 -4.55
C ASP A 230 -11.36 -8.99 -3.85
N GLY A 231 -11.56 -7.76 -4.34
CA GLY A 231 -12.50 -6.81 -3.75
C GLY A 231 -12.11 -6.28 -2.35
N VAL A 232 -10.93 -6.64 -1.82
CA VAL A 232 -10.37 -6.09 -0.58
C VAL A 232 -9.34 -5.00 -0.89
N PHE A 233 -8.49 -5.24 -1.87
CA PHE A 233 -7.47 -4.31 -2.33
C PHE A 233 -7.92 -3.57 -3.59
N THR A 234 -7.51 -2.29 -3.72
CA THR A 234 -7.89 -1.42 -4.86
C THR A 234 -6.77 -1.31 -5.89
N THR A 235 -5.63 -1.88 -5.61
CA THR A 235 -4.44 -1.86 -6.47
C THR A 235 -4.61 -2.69 -7.74
N LYS A 236 -3.83 -2.34 -8.78
CA LYS A 236 -3.68 -3.16 -9.99
C LYS A 236 -2.51 -4.13 -9.91
N TYR A 237 -1.77 -4.11 -8.82
CA TYR A 237 -0.54 -4.87 -8.65
C TYR A 237 -0.72 -5.98 -7.64
N TRP A 238 0.00 -7.07 -7.86
CA TRP A 238 0.19 -8.17 -6.93
C TRP A 238 1.67 -8.45 -6.79
N HIS A 239 2.14 -8.60 -5.57
CA HIS A 239 3.48 -9.09 -5.32
C HIS A 239 3.44 -10.59 -5.06
N MET A 240 4.03 -11.34 -5.98
CA MET A 240 4.14 -12.79 -5.88
C MET A 240 5.61 -13.13 -5.70
N ARG A 241 6.03 -13.31 -4.46
CA ARG A 241 7.41 -13.68 -4.15
C ARG A 241 7.61 -15.16 -4.39
N ARG A 242 8.47 -15.50 -5.35
CA ARG A 242 8.92 -16.86 -5.57
C ARG A 242 10.17 -17.11 -4.72
N ARG A 243 10.04 -17.82 -3.59
CA ARG A 243 11.19 -18.37 -2.85
C ARG A 243 11.27 -19.86 -3.08
N VAL A 244 12.24 -20.28 -3.86
CA VAL A 244 12.60 -21.68 -4.05
C VAL A 244 13.91 -21.92 -3.33
N HIS A 245 13.88 -22.68 -2.24
CA HIS A 245 15.06 -23.01 -1.45
C HIS A 245 15.66 -24.37 -1.76
N ASP A 246 15.03 -25.13 -2.66
CA ASP A 246 15.41 -26.52 -2.92
C ASP A 246 15.53 -26.79 -4.43
N ARG A 247 16.59 -27.53 -4.82
CA ARG A 247 16.80 -27.98 -6.20
C ARG A 247 15.66 -28.87 -6.71
N HIS A 248 14.98 -29.59 -5.81
CA HIS A 248 13.85 -30.41 -6.17
C HIS A 248 12.64 -29.56 -6.61
N GLN A 249 12.32 -28.50 -5.87
CA GLN A 249 11.28 -27.53 -6.26
C GLN A 249 11.60 -26.84 -7.58
N LEU A 250 12.88 -26.51 -7.84
CA LEU A 250 13.30 -25.94 -9.12
C LEU A 250 13.00 -26.87 -10.29
N ARG A 251 13.26 -28.17 -10.14
CA ARG A 251 12.95 -29.17 -11.17
C ARG A 251 11.44 -29.31 -11.40
N GLN A 252 10.62 -29.33 -10.35
CA GLN A 252 9.17 -29.38 -10.46
C GLN A 252 8.62 -28.13 -11.16
N LEU A 253 9.13 -26.93 -10.83
CA LEU A 253 8.72 -25.69 -11.48
C LEU A 253 9.12 -25.65 -12.96
N GLN A 254 10.29 -26.17 -13.32
CA GLN A 254 10.72 -26.32 -14.72
C GLN A 254 9.76 -27.27 -15.48
N GLN A 255 9.37 -28.39 -14.87
CA GLN A 255 8.39 -29.29 -15.49
C GLN A 255 7.03 -28.64 -15.71
N VAL A 256 6.54 -27.83 -14.76
CA VAL A 256 5.27 -27.10 -14.90
C VAL A 256 5.37 -26.04 -15.99
N GLU A 257 6.49 -25.30 -16.07
CA GLU A 257 6.73 -24.33 -17.15
C GLU A 257 6.83 -25.01 -18.53
N ASP A 258 7.45 -26.17 -18.60
CA ASP A 258 7.57 -26.94 -19.85
C ASP A 258 6.22 -27.48 -20.31
N VAL A 259 5.36 -27.96 -19.39
CA VAL A 259 3.97 -28.36 -19.68
C VAL A 259 3.17 -27.16 -20.16
N ARG A 260 3.30 -25.99 -19.51
CA ARG A 260 2.62 -24.76 -19.92
C ARG A 260 3.08 -24.28 -21.30
N ARG A 261 4.38 -24.32 -21.59
CA ARG A 261 4.93 -23.96 -22.91
C ARG A 261 4.44 -24.89 -24.01
N LYS A 262 4.35 -26.20 -23.73
CA LYS A 262 3.78 -27.19 -24.65
C LYS A 262 2.31 -26.95 -24.92
N ALA A 263 1.50 -26.65 -23.89
CA ALA A 263 0.08 -26.35 -24.03
C ALA A 263 -0.17 -25.06 -24.81
N VAL A 264 0.68 -24.04 -24.67
CA VAL A 264 0.59 -22.79 -25.45
C VAL A 264 1.00 -22.99 -26.91
N ARG A 265 2.01 -23.83 -27.17
CA ARG A 265 2.40 -24.20 -28.56
C ARG A 265 1.30 -24.97 -29.28
N SER A 266 0.71 -25.97 -28.62
CA SER A 266 -0.36 -26.79 -29.23
C SER A 266 -1.62 -25.98 -29.57
N ARG A 267 -1.90 -24.86 -28.89
CA ARG A 267 -3.00 -23.95 -29.23
C ARG A 267 -2.69 -23.02 -30.40
N ARG A 268 -1.42 -22.71 -30.66
CA ARG A 268 -1.01 -21.90 -31.81
C ARG A 268 -0.92 -22.68 -33.11
N ASP A 269 -0.75 -24.00 -32.99
CA ASP A 269 -0.66 -24.89 -34.16
C ASP A 269 -2.05 -25.41 -34.60
N THR A 270 -3.11 -25.00 -33.91
CA THR A 270 -4.53 -25.35 -34.20
C THR A 270 -5.38 -24.14 -34.60
N GLU A 271 -4.82 -22.94 -34.71
CA GLU A 271 -5.40 -21.73 -35.29
C GLU A 271 -4.70 -21.42 -36.65
#